data_b883c1061b7845a4777619a007a45526
#
_entry.id   b883c1061b7845a4777619a007a45526
#
_cell.length_a   1.000
_cell.length_b   1.000
_cell.length_c   1.000
_cell.angle_alpha   90.00
_cell.angle_beta   90.00
_cell.angle_gamma   90.00
#
_symmetry.space_group_name_H-M   'P 1'
#
loop_
_entity.id
_entity.type
_entity.pdbx_description
1 polymer ?
#
loop_
_entity_poly.entity_id
_entity_poly.type
_entity_poly.pdbx_seq_one_letter_code
_entity_poly.pdbx_strand_id
1 'polypeptide(L)'
;MLPASVGSVTSGFWRAHGERAIYDSPWVWLGQVDVEPPGGDRYWHHVVRLRTAAVMALVDGEERVLMLWRHRFVPDRWGWELPGGLVDDGEEPAVAANRELAEETGYRAGRMEHLVSFQPMPGTVDAEHHVYVGGDPLRIGDPTDPAEAARVEWVPLASVPGLLAAGEIWSAASVAALPLLLMRL
;
A
#
# COMPACT_ATOMS: atom_id res chain seq x y z
N MET A 1 3.17 14.57 11.83
CA MET A 1 4.60 15.00 11.69
C MET A 1 5.33 13.82 11.08
N LEU A 2 5.76 13.90 9.82
CA LEU A 2 6.52 12.84 9.17
C LEU A 2 7.82 12.58 9.96
N PRO A 3 8.27 11.34 10.13
CA PRO A 3 9.43 11.04 10.93
C PRO A 3 10.67 11.76 10.41
N ALA A 4 11.28 12.56 11.25
CA ALA A 4 12.57 13.15 10.99
C ALA A 4 13.66 12.09 11.19
N SER A 5 14.63 12.11 10.32
CA SER A 5 15.92 11.45 10.37
C SER A 5 16.06 10.11 9.65
N VAL A 6 16.82 10.19 8.58
CA VAL A 6 17.64 9.08 8.12
C VAL A 6 18.57 8.70 9.27
N GLY A 7 18.27 7.61 9.97
CA GLY A 7 19.19 7.04 10.95
C GLY A 7 20.53 6.77 10.28
N SER A 8 21.63 7.05 10.95
CA SER A 8 23.00 6.85 10.46
C SER A 8 23.20 5.40 10.05
N VAL A 9 23.18 5.17 8.74
CA VAL A 9 23.54 3.86 8.16
C VAL A 9 25.05 3.72 8.28
N THR A 10 25.49 2.83 9.15
CA THR A 10 26.89 2.54 9.39
C THR A 10 27.46 1.62 8.32
N SER A 11 28.57 2.04 7.72
CA SER A 11 29.65 1.29 7.08
C SER A 11 29.39 0.52 5.78
N GLY A 12 30.07 0.94 4.73
CA GLY A 12 30.28 0.17 3.48
C GLY A 12 29.22 0.42 2.39
N PHE A 13 28.24 1.26 2.64
CA PHE A 13 27.10 1.54 1.77
C PHE A 13 26.96 3.05 1.52
N TRP A 14 25.83 3.46 0.95
CA TRP A 14 25.45 4.83 0.74
C TRP A 14 25.47 5.65 2.03
N ARG A 15 26.01 6.87 1.96
CA ARG A 15 25.99 7.82 3.07
C ARG A 15 25.07 8.99 2.73
N ALA A 16 24.21 9.38 3.66
CA ALA A 16 23.46 10.61 3.59
C ALA A 16 24.15 11.67 4.41
N HIS A 17 24.44 12.84 3.80
CA HIS A 17 25.17 13.95 4.42
C HIS A 17 24.27 15.11 4.85
N GLY A 18 23.04 15.14 4.33
CA GLY A 18 22.04 16.15 4.65
C GLY A 18 20.85 16.07 3.70
N GLU A 19 19.85 16.85 3.99
CA GLU A 19 18.66 16.93 3.15
C GLU A 19 18.12 18.36 3.08
N ARG A 20 17.37 18.68 2.03
CA ARG A 20 16.64 19.92 1.87
C ARG A 20 15.27 19.67 1.29
N ALA A 21 14.24 20.24 1.90
CA ALA A 21 12.89 20.19 1.38
C ALA A 21 12.74 21.11 0.16
N ILE A 22 12.02 20.63 -0.86
CA ILE A 22 11.51 21.42 -1.98
C ILE A 22 10.04 21.76 -1.73
N TYR A 23 9.28 20.78 -1.20
CA TYR A 23 7.89 20.93 -0.79
C TYR A 23 7.63 20.05 0.42
N ASP A 24 6.93 20.60 1.41
CA ASP A 24 6.57 19.89 2.65
C ASP A 24 5.12 20.16 3.01
N SER A 25 4.37 19.10 3.25
CA SER A 25 2.97 19.14 3.64
C SER A 25 2.61 17.95 4.53
N PRO A 26 1.42 17.90 5.16
CA PRO A 26 0.96 16.71 5.88
C PRO A 26 0.84 15.44 5.02
N TRP A 27 0.79 15.57 3.69
CA TRP A 27 0.54 14.48 2.76
C TRP A 27 1.80 13.97 2.06
N VAL A 28 2.77 14.87 1.80
CA VAL A 28 3.97 14.54 1.05
C VAL A 28 5.13 15.44 1.44
N TRP A 29 6.28 14.84 1.64
CA TRP A 29 7.55 15.53 1.65
C TRP A 29 8.28 15.22 0.34
N LEU A 30 8.60 16.25 -0.44
CA LEU A 30 9.45 16.18 -1.62
C LEU A 30 10.72 16.97 -1.36
N GLY A 31 11.87 16.35 -1.51
CA GLY A 31 13.14 17.00 -1.27
C GLY A 31 14.29 16.36 -2.00
N GLN A 32 15.48 16.80 -1.61
CA GLN A 32 16.72 16.21 -2.06
C GLN A 32 17.55 15.78 -0.85
N VAL A 33 18.18 14.62 -0.99
CA VAL A 33 19.13 14.09 -0.02
C VAL A 33 20.51 14.11 -0.68
N ASP A 34 21.48 14.67 0.01
CA ASP A 34 22.86 14.72 -0.41
C ASP A 34 23.51 13.37 -0.10
N VAL A 35 23.74 12.55 -1.12
CA VAL A 35 24.16 11.17 -1.00
C VAL A 35 25.53 10.92 -1.60
N GLU A 36 26.27 10.00 -1.01
CA GLU A 36 27.55 9.49 -1.45
C GLU A 36 27.46 7.98 -1.62
N PRO A 37 27.51 7.45 -2.85
CA PRO A 37 27.58 6.00 -3.09
C PRO A 37 28.95 5.43 -2.72
N PRO A 38 29.08 4.12 -2.49
CA PRO A 38 30.36 3.48 -2.26
C PRO A 38 31.32 3.70 -3.44
N GLY A 39 32.44 4.39 -3.20
CA GLY A 39 33.45 4.65 -4.22
C GLY A 39 33.07 5.58 -5.35
N GLY A 40 31.96 6.32 -5.22
CA GLY A 40 31.48 7.28 -6.20
C GLY A 40 31.44 8.72 -5.70
N ASP A 41 31.11 9.63 -6.60
CA ASP A 41 30.99 11.04 -6.29
C ASP A 41 29.68 11.36 -5.57
N ARG A 42 29.72 12.34 -4.71
CA ARG A 42 28.59 12.88 -3.96
C ARG A 42 27.65 13.69 -4.86
N TYR A 43 26.30 13.47 -4.70
CA TYR A 43 25.29 14.19 -5.47
C TYR A 43 23.95 14.33 -4.71
N TRP A 44 23.11 15.26 -5.19
CA TRP A 44 21.77 15.44 -4.66
C TRP A 44 20.77 14.51 -5.34
N HIS A 45 20.19 13.57 -4.56
CA HIS A 45 19.17 12.62 -5.01
C HIS A 45 17.76 13.13 -4.64
N HIS A 46 16.81 13.07 -5.58
CA HIS A 46 15.43 13.42 -5.29
C HIS A 46 14.73 12.28 -4.54
N VAL A 47 14.04 12.65 -3.47
CA VAL A 47 13.31 11.70 -2.60
C VAL A 47 11.91 12.22 -2.35
N VAL A 48 10.93 11.34 -2.40
CA VAL A 48 9.56 11.57 -1.96
C VAL A 48 9.31 10.71 -0.73
N ARG A 49 8.79 11.30 0.36
CA ARG A 49 8.29 10.56 1.51
C ARG A 49 6.78 10.69 1.59
N LEU A 50 6.12 9.58 1.70
CA LEU A 50 4.67 9.49 1.86
C LEU A 50 4.35 8.81 3.20
N ARG A 51 3.10 8.93 3.61
CA ARG A 51 2.60 8.19 4.77
C ARG A 51 2.56 6.69 4.45
N THR A 52 2.70 5.88 5.49
CA THR A 52 2.50 4.43 5.44
C THR A 52 1.09 4.10 4.98
N ALA A 53 0.94 3.06 4.18
CA ALA A 53 -0.35 2.54 3.76
C ALA A 53 -0.60 1.13 4.31
N ALA A 54 -1.86 0.82 4.58
CA ALA A 54 -2.29 -0.49 5.03
C ALA A 54 -3.43 -1.02 4.15
N VAL A 55 -3.35 -2.29 3.73
CA VAL A 55 -4.22 -2.91 2.74
C VAL A 55 -4.71 -4.26 3.24
N MET A 56 -5.96 -4.61 2.93
CA MET A 56 -6.59 -5.85 3.35
C MET A 56 -6.97 -6.74 2.17
N ALA A 57 -6.46 -7.96 2.13
CA ALA A 57 -6.97 -9.03 1.28
C ALA A 57 -7.98 -9.86 2.08
N LEU A 58 -9.25 -9.44 2.10
CA LEU A 58 -10.31 -10.17 2.79
C LEU A 58 -10.78 -11.35 1.94
N VAL A 59 -10.70 -12.56 2.48
CA VAL A 59 -11.08 -13.81 1.81
C VAL A 59 -12.27 -14.43 2.52
N ASP A 60 -13.23 -14.95 1.75
CA ASP A 60 -14.38 -15.68 2.29
C ASP A 60 -14.18 -17.21 2.25
N GLY A 61 -15.20 -17.94 2.73
CA GLY A 61 -15.20 -19.41 2.74
C GLY A 61 -15.39 -20.07 1.37
N GLU A 62 -15.61 -19.28 0.29
CA GLU A 62 -15.81 -19.75 -1.08
C GLU A 62 -14.59 -19.46 -1.98
N GLU A 63 -13.43 -19.21 -1.37
CA GLU A 63 -12.17 -18.86 -2.07
C GLU A 63 -12.31 -17.65 -2.98
N ARG A 64 -12.99 -16.58 -2.48
CA ARG A 64 -13.10 -15.30 -3.15
C ARG A 64 -12.42 -14.22 -2.32
N VAL A 65 -11.83 -13.24 -2.98
CA VAL A 65 -11.24 -12.04 -2.35
C VAL A 65 -12.11 -10.82 -2.65
N LEU A 66 -12.34 -9.99 -1.63
CA LEU A 66 -13.09 -8.75 -1.79
C LEU A 66 -12.22 -7.69 -2.47
N MET A 67 -12.69 -7.15 -3.58
CA MET A 67 -11.95 -6.18 -4.38
C MET A 67 -12.82 -5.00 -4.78
N LEU A 68 -12.17 -3.90 -5.08
CA LEU A 68 -12.74 -2.63 -5.53
C LEU A 68 -12.42 -2.43 -7.00
N TRP A 69 -13.42 -2.17 -7.84
CA TRP A 69 -13.20 -1.64 -9.17
C TRP A 69 -13.24 -0.11 -9.10
N ARG A 70 -12.08 0.54 -9.28
CA ARG A 70 -11.97 2.00 -9.14
C ARG A 70 -11.14 2.64 -10.24
N HIS A 71 -11.39 3.91 -10.45
CA HIS A 71 -10.58 4.77 -11.30
C HIS A 71 -9.53 5.52 -10.48
N ARG A 72 -8.28 5.44 -10.88
CA ARG A 72 -7.21 6.26 -10.31
C ARG A 72 -6.88 7.38 -11.29
N PHE A 73 -7.21 8.62 -10.92
CA PHE A 73 -7.05 9.79 -11.80
C PHE A 73 -5.59 10.11 -12.13
N VAL A 74 -4.62 9.78 -11.26
CA VAL A 74 -3.21 10.05 -11.49
C VAL A 74 -2.68 9.31 -12.72
N PRO A 75 -2.84 7.96 -12.86
CA PRO A 75 -2.50 7.26 -14.08
C PRO A 75 -3.65 7.23 -15.12
N ASP A 76 -4.79 7.86 -14.83
CA ASP A 76 -6.02 7.87 -15.66
C ASP A 76 -6.44 6.45 -16.07
N ARG A 77 -6.61 5.57 -15.05
CA ARG A 77 -6.80 4.14 -15.32
C ARG A 77 -7.78 3.47 -14.35
N TRP A 78 -8.60 2.58 -14.88
CA TRP A 78 -9.45 1.67 -14.13
C TRP A 78 -8.72 0.37 -13.79
N GLY A 79 -9.07 -0.22 -12.64
CA GLY A 79 -8.55 -1.54 -12.26
C GLY A 79 -9.15 -2.07 -10.98
N TRP A 80 -8.90 -3.35 -10.75
CA TRP A 80 -9.21 -4.03 -9.52
C TRP A 80 -8.12 -3.80 -8.49
N GLU A 81 -8.52 -3.38 -7.30
CA GLU A 81 -7.62 -3.14 -6.17
C GLU A 81 -8.14 -3.80 -4.90
N LEU A 82 -7.23 -4.19 -4.04
CA LEU A 82 -7.55 -4.53 -2.66
C LEU A 82 -7.92 -3.25 -1.90
N PRO A 83 -8.90 -3.29 -0.99
CA PRO A 83 -9.24 -2.16 -0.12
C PRO A 83 -8.07 -1.78 0.79
N GLY A 84 -7.90 -0.48 1.02
CA GLY A 84 -6.85 0.04 1.87
C GLY A 84 -6.54 1.51 1.62
N GLY A 85 -5.89 2.11 2.59
CA GLY A 85 -5.57 3.53 2.60
C GLY A 85 -4.42 3.88 3.53
N LEU A 86 -4.36 5.14 3.96
CA LEU A 86 -3.27 5.64 4.77
C LEU A 86 -3.44 5.28 6.25
N VAL A 87 -2.32 4.97 6.88
CA VAL A 87 -2.26 4.78 8.34
C VAL A 87 -2.25 6.15 9.00
N ASP A 88 -3.14 6.39 9.95
CA ASP A 88 -3.19 7.65 10.70
C ASP A 88 -2.07 7.78 11.71
N ASP A 89 -1.77 9.01 12.14
CA ASP A 89 -0.70 9.26 13.13
C ASP A 89 -1.00 8.52 14.44
N GLY A 90 -0.12 7.60 14.80
CA GLY A 90 -0.25 6.77 16.01
C GLY A 90 -1.21 5.57 15.86
N GLU A 91 -1.76 5.33 14.68
CA GLU A 91 -2.55 4.14 14.39
C GLU A 91 -1.64 2.95 14.05
N GLU A 92 -2.01 1.75 14.51
CA GLU A 92 -1.33 0.51 14.11
C GLU A 92 -1.77 0.12 12.70
N PRO A 93 -0.86 -0.29 11.78
CA PRO A 93 -1.21 -0.63 10.40
C PRO A 93 -2.30 -1.71 10.27
N ALA A 94 -2.36 -2.66 11.21
CA ALA A 94 -3.41 -3.67 11.24
C ALA A 94 -4.80 -3.07 11.51
N VAL A 95 -4.87 -2.05 12.37
CA VAL A 95 -6.11 -1.33 12.69
C VAL A 95 -6.54 -0.52 11.48
N ALA A 96 -5.60 0.21 10.86
CA ALA A 96 -5.85 0.97 9.64
C ALA A 96 -6.40 0.09 8.51
N ALA A 97 -5.79 -1.07 8.24
CA ALA A 97 -6.26 -1.99 7.20
C ALA A 97 -7.72 -2.44 7.42
N ASN A 98 -8.13 -2.69 8.67
CA ASN A 98 -9.51 -3.11 8.98
C ASN A 98 -10.49 -1.92 9.01
N ARG A 99 -10.03 -0.72 9.32
CA ARG A 99 -10.80 0.53 9.23
C ARG A 99 -11.09 0.88 7.77
N GLU A 100 -10.08 0.93 6.91
CA GLU A 100 -10.18 1.20 5.47
C GLU A 100 -11.08 0.15 4.78
N LEU A 101 -10.90 -1.13 5.10
CA LEU A 101 -11.78 -2.19 4.62
C LEU A 101 -13.25 -1.88 4.96
N ALA A 102 -13.52 -1.43 6.19
CA ALA A 102 -14.88 -1.11 6.63
C ALA A 102 -15.46 0.11 5.89
N GLU A 103 -14.66 1.16 5.74
CA GLU A 103 -15.05 2.42 5.10
C GLU A 103 -15.32 2.23 3.61
N GLU A 104 -14.46 1.51 2.90
CA GLU A 104 -14.56 1.31 1.46
C GLU A 104 -15.54 0.20 1.04
N THR A 105 -15.80 -0.78 1.91
CA THR A 105 -16.56 -1.98 1.50
C THR A 105 -17.78 -2.30 2.36
N GLY A 106 -17.87 -1.76 3.57
CA GLY A 106 -18.87 -2.14 4.56
C GLY A 106 -18.61 -3.51 5.24
N TYR A 107 -17.40 -4.06 5.09
CA TYR A 107 -16.99 -5.31 5.75
C TYR A 107 -15.86 -5.08 6.75
N ARG A 108 -15.76 -6.00 7.72
CA ARG A 108 -14.61 -6.15 8.62
C ARG A 108 -14.10 -7.58 8.57
N ALA A 109 -12.80 -7.74 8.77
CA ALA A 109 -12.19 -9.04 8.99
C ALA A 109 -12.41 -9.47 10.44
N GLY A 110 -12.95 -10.67 10.67
CA GLY A 110 -13.08 -11.26 12.01
C GLY A 110 -11.74 -11.81 12.52
N ARG A 111 -10.87 -12.23 11.61
CA ARG A 111 -9.47 -12.59 11.87
C ARG A 111 -8.58 -12.00 10.81
N MET A 112 -7.33 -11.72 11.16
CA MET A 112 -6.36 -11.18 10.22
C MET A 112 -4.94 -11.55 10.63
N GLU A 113 -4.06 -11.65 9.63
CA GLU A 113 -2.64 -11.86 9.81
C GLU A 113 -1.84 -10.99 8.82
N HIS A 114 -0.62 -10.65 9.20
CA HIS A 114 0.29 -9.94 8.30
C HIS A 114 0.72 -10.85 7.14
N LEU A 115 0.62 -10.35 5.91
CA LEU A 115 1.03 -11.06 4.70
C LEU A 115 2.41 -10.64 4.24
N VAL A 116 2.60 -9.34 4.02
CA VAL A 116 3.84 -8.77 3.50
C VAL A 116 3.91 -7.26 3.78
N SER A 117 5.13 -6.77 4.01
CA SER A 117 5.45 -5.34 3.93
C SER A 117 6.42 -5.10 2.79
N PHE A 118 6.26 -4.00 2.07
CA PHE A 118 7.10 -3.68 0.91
C PHE A 118 7.16 -2.18 0.65
N GLN A 119 8.16 -1.78 -0.12
CA GLN A 119 8.32 -0.43 -0.66
C GLN A 119 7.97 -0.45 -2.16
N PRO A 120 6.99 0.34 -2.65
CA PRO A 120 6.57 0.29 -4.05
C PRO A 120 7.62 0.86 -5.02
N MET A 121 8.42 1.84 -4.58
CA MET A 121 9.43 2.51 -5.41
C MET A 121 10.69 2.86 -4.60
N PRO A 122 11.43 1.88 -4.06
CA PRO A 122 12.48 2.10 -3.05
C PRO A 122 13.66 2.96 -3.54
N GLY A 123 13.79 3.18 -4.85
CA GLY A 123 14.84 4.04 -5.41
C GLY A 123 14.54 5.54 -5.33
N THR A 124 13.30 5.94 -5.08
CA THR A 124 12.90 7.35 -5.10
C THR A 124 11.87 7.70 -4.05
N VAL A 125 11.00 6.74 -3.69
CA VAL A 125 9.87 6.96 -2.78
C VAL A 125 10.06 6.12 -1.54
N ASP A 126 9.96 6.76 -0.38
CA ASP A 126 9.81 6.11 0.92
C ASP A 126 8.33 6.13 1.29
N ALA A 127 7.66 4.98 1.13
CA ALA A 127 6.22 4.80 1.33
C ALA A 127 5.96 3.34 1.69
N GLU A 128 6.15 2.96 2.94
CA GLU A 128 5.96 1.58 3.35
C GLU A 128 4.48 1.16 3.24
N HIS A 129 4.25 -0.01 2.66
CA HIS A 129 2.94 -0.62 2.56
C HIS A 129 2.90 -1.91 3.38
N HIS A 130 1.89 -2.05 4.23
CA HIS A 130 1.60 -3.26 4.98
C HIS A 130 0.35 -3.93 4.43
N VAL A 131 0.44 -5.19 4.04
CA VAL A 131 -0.71 -5.96 3.57
C VAL A 131 -1.04 -7.07 4.56
N TYR A 132 -2.34 -7.18 4.85
CA TYR A 132 -2.90 -8.20 5.73
C TYR A 132 -3.83 -9.12 4.94
N VAL A 133 -3.89 -10.38 5.34
CA VAL A 133 -4.95 -11.31 4.92
C VAL A 133 -6.01 -11.35 6.00
N GLY A 134 -7.24 -11.09 5.62
CA GLY A 134 -8.41 -11.19 6.48
C GLY A 134 -9.24 -12.43 6.16
N GLY A 135 -9.87 -13.00 7.17
CA GLY A 135 -10.89 -14.04 7.05
C GLY A 135 -12.11 -13.75 7.91
N ASP A 136 -13.09 -14.64 7.86
CA ASP A 136 -14.34 -14.51 8.60
C ASP A 136 -15.01 -13.15 8.35
N PRO A 137 -15.41 -12.85 7.09
CA PRO A 137 -15.96 -11.56 6.72
C PRO A 137 -17.23 -11.23 7.48
N LEU A 138 -17.25 -10.08 8.15
CA LEU A 138 -18.40 -9.54 8.88
C LEU A 138 -18.94 -8.32 8.14
N ARG A 139 -20.13 -8.42 7.55
CA ARG A 139 -20.79 -7.25 6.96
C ARG A 139 -21.35 -6.37 8.07
N ILE A 140 -20.92 -5.11 8.12
CA ILE A 140 -21.28 -4.15 9.17
C ILE A 140 -22.16 -3.00 8.67
N GLY A 141 -22.33 -2.86 7.36
CA GLY A 141 -23.16 -1.81 6.77
C GLY A 141 -22.89 -1.63 5.28
N ASP A 142 -23.24 -0.47 4.78
CA ASP A 142 -22.85 -0.01 3.44
C ASP A 142 -21.55 0.79 3.55
N PRO A 143 -20.76 0.89 2.45
CA PRO A 143 -19.55 1.72 2.41
C PRO A 143 -19.88 3.17 2.84
N THR A 144 -19.00 3.75 3.67
CA THR A 144 -19.16 5.15 4.10
C THR A 144 -18.56 6.12 3.09
N ASP A 145 -17.69 5.64 2.19
CA ASP A 145 -17.16 6.41 1.07
C ASP A 145 -17.47 5.75 -0.28
N PRO A 146 -18.73 5.84 -0.76
CA PRO A 146 -19.16 5.21 -2.01
C PRO A 146 -18.54 5.87 -3.26
N ALA A 147 -17.90 7.03 -3.12
CA ALA A 147 -17.26 7.72 -4.25
C ALA A 147 -15.91 7.09 -4.64
N GLU A 148 -15.29 6.35 -3.74
CA GLU A 148 -13.96 5.77 -3.96
C GLU A 148 -13.94 4.55 -4.86
N ALA A 149 -15.06 3.82 -4.99
CA ALA A 149 -15.14 2.65 -5.86
C ALA A 149 -16.45 2.63 -6.66
N ALA A 150 -16.36 2.30 -7.94
CA ALA A 150 -17.56 2.10 -8.76
C ALA A 150 -18.25 0.76 -8.44
N ARG A 151 -17.50 -0.25 -8.00
CA ARG A 151 -18.01 -1.57 -7.62
C ARG A 151 -17.18 -2.17 -6.48
N VAL A 152 -17.85 -2.88 -5.58
CA VAL A 152 -17.26 -3.72 -4.55
C VAL A 152 -17.72 -5.15 -4.83
N GLU A 153 -16.80 -6.05 -5.15
CA GLU A 153 -17.15 -7.39 -5.58
C GLU A 153 -16.26 -8.48 -4.95
N TRP A 154 -16.87 -9.64 -4.72
CA TRP A 154 -16.16 -10.86 -4.37
C TRP A 154 -15.62 -11.53 -5.64
N VAL A 155 -14.32 -11.40 -5.87
CA VAL A 155 -13.63 -11.94 -7.05
C VAL A 155 -13.10 -13.34 -6.74
N PRO A 156 -13.43 -14.38 -7.54
CA PRO A 156 -12.87 -15.72 -7.34
C PRO A 156 -11.33 -15.69 -7.42
N LEU A 157 -10.66 -16.28 -6.44
CA LEU A 157 -9.19 -16.33 -6.43
C LEU A 157 -8.62 -17.03 -7.68
N ALA A 158 -9.35 -18.00 -8.22
CA ALA A 158 -9.00 -18.66 -9.48
C ALA A 158 -8.96 -17.70 -10.70
N SER A 159 -9.66 -16.56 -10.64
CA SER A 159 -9.67 -15.55 -11.71
C SER A 159 -8.48 -14.58 -11.62
N VAL A 160 -7.85 -14.47 -10.47
CA VAL A 160 -6.78 -13.48 -10.20
C VAL A 160 -5.60 -13.59 -11.17
N PRO A 161 -5.08 -14.79 -11.52
CA PRO A 161 -3.99 -14.88 -12.51
C PRO A 161 -4.36 -14.31 -13.88
N GLY A 162 -5.60 -14.52 -14.32
CA GLY A 162 -6.11 -13.96 -15.59
C GLY A 162 -6.21 -12.43 -15.55
N LEU A 163 -6.73 -11.87 -14.45
CA LEU A 163 -6.84 -10.42 -14.25
C LEU A 163 -5.48 -9.73 -14.17
N LEU A 164 -4.49 -10.38 -13.53
CA LEU A 164 -3.10 -9.91 -13.52
C LEU A 164 -2.50 -9.91 -14.92
N ALA A 165 -2.66 -11.00 -15.68
CA ALA A 165 -2.15 -11.11 -17.03
C ALA A 165 -2.80 -10.13 -18.01
N ALA A 166 -4.09 -9.83 -17.82
CA ALA A 166 -4.84 -8.82 -18.59
C ALA A 166 -4.47 -7.38 -18.20
N GLY A 167 -3.73 -7.18 -17.11
CA GLY A 167 -3.39 -5.88 -16.56
C GLY A 167 -4.59 -5.16 -15.93
N GLU A 168 -5.63 -5.88 -15.54
CA GLU A 168 -6.78 -5.32 -14.81
C GLU A 168 -6.48 -5.17 -13.31
N ILE A 169 -5.51 -5.93 -12.79
CA ILE A 169 -4.90 -5.72 -11.47
C ILE A 169 -3.50 -5.14 -11.72
N TRP A 170 -3.28 -3.89 -11.33
CA TRP A 170 -2.04 -3.18 -11.63
C TRP A 170 -1.50 -2.33 -10.47
N SER A 171 -2.27 -2.12 -9.40
CA SER A 171 -1.79 -1.39 -8.21
C SER A 171 -0.73 -2.20 -7.46
N ALA A 172 0.30 -1.53 -6.97
CA ALA A 172 1.47 -2.20 -6.37
C ALA A 172 1.09 -3.16 -5.23
N ALA A 173 0.19 -2.76 -4.33
CA ALA A 173 -0.23 -3.59 -3.21
C ALA A 173 -0.95 -4.86 -3.68
N SER A 174 -1.88 -4.73 -4.64
CA SER A 174 -2.64 -5.87 -5.16
C SER A 174 -1.75 -6.84 -5.95
N VAL A 175 -0.83 -6.30 -6.77
CA VAL A 175 0.14 -7.11 -7.53
C VAL A 175 1.12 -7.85 -6.62
N ALA A 176 1.53 -7.23 -5.49
CA ALA A 176 2.41 -7.89 -4.52
C ALA A 176 1.68 -8.94 -3.68
N ALA A 177 0.47 -8.63 -3.22
CA ALA A 177 -0.25 -9.45 -2.26
C ALA A 177 -0.94 -10.67 -2.87
N LEU A 178 -1.65 -10.49 -3.98
CA LEU A 178 -2.50 -11.55 -4.53
C LEU A 178 -1.73 -12.81 -4.97
N PRO A 179 -0.56 -12.72 -5.62
CA PRO A 179 0.26 -13.91 -5.88
C PRO A 179 0.73 -14.61 -4.60
N LEU A 180 1.12 -13.85 -3.56
CA LEU A 180 1.51 -14.43 -2.28
C LEU A 180 0.35 -15.13 -1.58
N LEU A 181 -0.85 -14.56 -1.67
CA LEU A 181 -2.07 -15.19 -1.17
C LEU A 181 -2.35 -16.52 -1.86
N LEU A 182 -2.28 -16.54 -3.20
CA LEU A 182 -2.48 -17.76 -4.00
C LEU A 182 -1.45 -18.87 -3.70
N MET A 183 -0.24 -18.50 -3.28
CA MET A 183 0.79 -19.48 -2.89
C MET A 183 0.56 -20.11 -1.50
N ARG A 184 -0.35 -19.55 -0.68
CA ARG A 184 -0.68 -20.05 0.65
C ARG A 184 -1.91 -21.00 0.68
N LEU A 185 -2.64 -21.06 -0.43
CA LEU A 185 -3.80 -21.93 -0.64
C LEU A 185 -3.38 -23.28 -1.24
#